data_37936dc158e635a1cd65431fc4d70cd4
#
_entry.id   37936dc158e635a1cd65431fc4d70cd4
#
_cell.length_a   1.000
_cell.length_b   1.000
_cell.length_c   1.000
_cell.angle_alpha   90.00
_cell.angle_beta   90.00
_cell.angle_gamma   90.00
#
_symmetry.space_group_name_H-M   'P 1'
#
loop_
_entity.id
_entity.type
_entity.pdbx_description
1 polymer ?
#
loop_
_entity_poly.entity_id
_entity_poly.type
_entity_poly.pdbx_seq_one_letter_code
_entity_poly.pdbx_strand_id
1 'polypeptide(L)'
;MESSFEEQFSKTKAMVVPYESWVENSLYPFVVKMTQMKSSEYHHQIDGYNEEKRIMTGLLGELAVERLLGVKVVNWNIGLSQMFNLPDVSGYNVGVKTVEYGKFPVIPIDNKYPQIICVVNKIEHKVYILGYATVDMLNTYQDDKLILSYNLRARKTKTCFNRLDLLHSLHSLSDLEAYKQ
;
A
#
# COMPACT_ATOMS: atom_id res chain seq x y z
N MET A 1 10.36 -23.89 5.03
CA MET A 1 9.43 -23.67 3.87
C MET A 1 8.75 -22.32 4.11
N GLU A 2 8.95 -21.37 3.20
CA GLU A 2 8.26 -20.08 3.33
C GLU A 2 6.76 -20.27 3.13
N SER A 3 5.97 -19.68 4.02
CA SER A 3 4.51 -19.74 4.00
C SER A 3 3.98 -18.96 2.79
N SER A 4 3.00 -19.52 2.06
CA SER A 4 2.41 -18.86 0.89
C SER A 4 1.63 -17.60 1.28
N PHE A 5 1.31 -16.76 0.29
CA PHE A 5 0.45 -15.59 0.53
C PHE A 5 -0.88 -16.00 1.16
N GLU A 6 -1.55 -17.00 0.60
CA GLU A 6 -2.87 -17.47 1.07
C GLU A 6 -2.81 -17.97 2.50
N GLU A 7 -1.75 -18.72 2.86
CA GLU A 7 -1.57 -19.22 4.21
C GLU A 7 -1.39 -18.08 5.21
N GLN A 8 -0.56 -17.10 4.89
CA GLN A 8 -0.35 -15.93 5.75
C GLN A 8 -1.59 -15.04 5.83
N PHE A 9 -2.23 -14.78 4.67
CA PHE A 9 -3.45 -13.98 4.59
C PHE A 9 -4.58 -14.56 5.45
N SER A 10 -4.76 -15.87 5.44
CA SER A 10 -5.78 -16.56 6.24
C SER A 10 -5.59 -16.39 7.75
N LYS A 11 -4.38 -16.09 8.21
CA LYS A 11 -4.06 -15.87 9.63
C LYS A 11 -4.22 -14.41 10.06
N THR A 12 -4.46 -13.48 9.13
CA THR A 12 -4.66 -12.06 9.46
C THR A 12 -6.07 -11.84 10.04
N LYS A 13 -6.18 -10.82 10.90
CA LYS A 13 -7.47 -10.32 11.40
C LYS A 13 -7.92 -9.12 10.58
N ALA A 14 -8.04 -9.31 9.27
CA ALA A 14 -8.34 -8.24 8.33
C ALA A 14 -9.70 -7.59 8.59
N MET A 15 -9.73 -6.25 8.51
CA MET A 15 -10.96 -5.47 8.39
C MET A 15 -11.32 -5.39 6.92
N VAL A 16 -12.56 -5.75 6.57
CA VAL A 16 -13.03 -5.77 5.18
C VAL A 16 -13.81 -4.50 4.89
N VAL A 17 -13.37 -3.74 3.89
CA VAL A 17 -14.04 -2.53 3.40
C VAL A 17 -14.50 -2.78 1.97
N PRO A 18 -15.78 -3.06 1.74
CA PRO A 18 -16.32 -3.17 0.39
C PRO A 18 -16.44 -1.81 -0.28
N TYR A 19 -16.37 -1.78 -1.60
CA TYR A 19 -16.63 -0.60 -2.41
C TYR A 19 -17.52 -0.95 -3.61
N GLU A 20 -18.27 0.05 -4.07
CA GLU A 20 -19.16 -0.12 -5.22
C GLU A 20 -18.38 -0.20 -6.53
N SER A 21 -18.86 -1.00 -7.48
CA SER A 21 -18.17 -1.22 -8.77
C SER A 21 -17.91 0.06 -9.58
N TRP A 22 -18.69 1.11 -9.38
CA TRP A 22 -18.52 2.41 -10.04
C TRP A 22 -17.37 3.25 -9.50
N VAL A 23 -16.83 2.92 -8.31
CA VAL A 23 -15.77 3.72 -7.65
C VAL A 23 -14.52 3.80 -8.51
N GLU A 24 -14.07 2.69 -9.08
CA GLU A 24 -12.88 2.69 -9.95
C GLU A 24 -13.07 3.60 -11.17
N ASN A 25 -14.24 3.58 -11.80
CA ASN A 25 -14.58 4.48 -12.91
C ASN A 25 -14.54 5.95 -12.48
N SER A 26 -15.01 6.26 -11.28
CA SER A 26 -14.99 7.63 -10.74
C SER A 26 -13.58 8.13 -10.42
N LEU A 27 -12.68 7.23 -10.00
CA LEU A 27 -11.28 7.55 -9.71
C LEU A 27 -10.41 7.64 -10.97
N TYR A 28 -10.82 7.01 -12.05
CA TYR A 28 -9.99 6.86 -13.25
C TYR A 28 -9.48 8.18 -13.84
N PRO A 29 -10.26 9.28 -13.94
CA PRO A 29 -9.74 10.56 -14.43
C PRO A 29 -8.59 11.11 -13.58
N PHE A 30 -8.63 10.94 -12.27
CA PHE A 30 -7.54 11.32 -11.37
C PHE A 30 -6.30 10.43 -11.60
N VAL A 31 -6.49 9.12 -11.71
CA VAL A 31 -5.43 8.15 -11.97
C VAL A 31 -4.69 8.49 -13.28
N VAL A 32 -5.43 8.80 -14.34
CA VAL A 32 -4.84 9.20 -15.63
C VAL A 32 -3.98 10.46 -15.49
N LYS A 33 -4.47 11.49 -14.80
CA LYS A 33 -3.71 12.72 -14.58
C LYS A 33 -2.44 12.47 -13.77
N MET A 34 -2.52 11.66 -12.72
CA MET A 34 -1.35 11.27 -11.91
C MET A 34 -0.33 10.48 -12.73
N THR A 35 -0.78 9.56 -13.56
CA THR A 35 0.08 8.78 -14.45
C THR A 35 0.81 9.68 -15.44
N GLN A 36 0.11 10.62 -16.05
CA GLN A 36 0.70 11.60 -16.97
C GLN A 36 1.77 12.45 -16.29
N MET A 37 1.53 12.92 -15.08
CA MET A 37 2.51 13.70 -14.32
C MET A 37 3.74 12.85 -13.97
N LYS A 38 3.54 11.66 -13.43
CA LYS A 38 4.63 10.76 -13.00
C LYS A 38 5.41 10.19 -14.18
N SER A 39 4.83 10.05 -15.37
CA SER A 39 5.52 9.56 -16.56
C SER A 39 6.68 10.47 -17.00
N SER A 40 6.73 11.73 -16.53
CA SER A 40 7.87 12.62 -16.73
C SER A 40 9.12 12.20 -15.93
N GLU A 41 8.96 11.37 -14.90
CA GLU A 41 10.05 10.88 -14.07
C GLU A 41 10.68 9.61 -14.69
N TYR A 42 12.01 9.57 -14.77
CA TYR A 42 12.74 8.47 -15.42
C TYR A 42 12.39 7.08 -14.89
N HIS A 43 12.28 6.93 -13.57
CA HIS A 43 11.97 5.62 -12.96
C HIS A 43 10.54 5.13 -13.27
N HIS A 44 9.59 6.03 -13.53
CA HIS A 44 8.24 5.68 -13.96
C HIS A 44 8.17 5.35 -15.46
N GLN A 45 9.04 5.95 -16.28
CA GLN A 45 9.15 5.60 -17.69
C GLN A 45 9.58 4.13 -17.90
N ILE A 46 10.42 3.62 -17.00
CA ILE A 46 10.87 2.21 -17.04
C ILE A 46 9.75 1.26 -16.63
N ASP A 47 8.91 1.65 -15.67
CA ASP A 47 7.81 0.80 -15.15
C ASP A 47 6.49 0.96 -15.93
N GLY A 48 6.41 1.92 -16.80
CA GLY A 48 5.35 2.44 -17.70
C GLY A 48 3.97 1.81 -17.67
N TYR A 49 3.82 0.61 -18.21
CA TYR A 49 2.51 0.02 -18.50
C TYR A 49 1.60 -0.23 -17.28
N ASN A 50 2.17 -0.45 -16.09
CA ASN A 50 1.41 -0.79 -14.88
C ASN A 50 1.17 0.41 -13.94
N GLU A 51 1.55 1.63 -14.32
CA GLU A 51 1.47 2.80 -13.43
C GLU A 51 0.03 3.16 -13.04
N GLU A 52 -0.89 3.21 -14.01
CA GLU A 52 -2.31 3.47 -13.72
C GLU A 52 -2.88 2.42 -12.75
N LYS A 53 -2.54 1.17 -12.96
CA LYS A 53 -2.98 0.06 -12.11
C LYS A 53 -2.45 0.19 -10.69
N ARG A 54 -1.18 0.59 -10.52
CA ARG A 54 -0.57 0.82 -9.21
C ARG A 54 -1.19 2.00 -8.48
N ILE A 55 -1.42 3.11 -9.19
CA ILE A 55 -2.07 4.29 -8.61
C ILE A 55 -3.49 3.96 -8.18
N MET A 56 -4.28 3.28 -9.02
CA MET A 56 -5.63 2.84 -8.67
C MET A 56 -5.63 1.95 -7.43
N THR A 57 -4.75 0.97 -7.39
CA THR A 57 -4.61 0.06 -6.24
C THR A 57 -4.27 0.81 -4.96
N GLY A 58 -3.33 1.75 -5.02
CA GLY A 58 -2.97 2.61 -3.89
C GLY A 58 -4.15 3.43 -3.38
N LEU A 59 -4.85 4.11 -4.30
CA LEU A 59 -6.02 4.93 -3.95
C LEU A 59 -7.14 4.13 -3.28
N LEU A 60 -7.45 2.93 -3.77
CA LEU A 60 -8.48 2.07 -3.16
C LEU A 60 -8.11 1.71 -1.72
N GLY A 61 -6.84 1.40 -1.46
CA GLY A 61 -6.35 1.12 -0.11
C GLY A 61 -6.41 2.34 0.80
N GLU A 62 -5.94 3.50 0.34
CA GLU A 62 -5.99 4.74 1.10
C GLU A 62 -7.42 5.15 1.44
N LEU A 63 -8.35 5.07 0.48
CA LEU A 63 -9.79 5.34 0.71
C LEU A 63 -10.40 4.38 1.73
N ALA A 64 -10.02 3.10 1.70
CA ALA A 64 -10.50 2.13 2.67
C ALA A 64 -10.00 2.45 4.09
N VAL A 65 -8.73 2.83 4.23
CA VAL A 65 -8.15 3.25 5.50
C VAL A 65 -8.81 4.54 6.00
N GLU A 66 -9.02 5.53 5.13
CA GLU A 66 -9.74 6.77 5.44
C GLU A 66 -11.14 6.47 5.97
N ARG A 67 -11.85 5.55 5.32
CA ARG A 67 -13.20 5.12 5.75
C ARG A 67 -13.18 4.40 7.10
N LEU A 68 -12.19 3.53 7.33
CA LEU A 68 -12.08 2.80 8.60
C LEU A 68 -11.71 3.72 9.76
N LEU A 69 -10.73 4.60 9.58
CA LEU A 69 -10.15 5.41 10.65
C LEU A 69 -10.87 6.76 10.85
N GLY A 70 -11.63 7.22 9.87
CA GLY A 70 -12.32 8.53 9.92
C GLY A 70 -11.40 9.74 9.86
N VAL A 71 -10.18 9.57 9.32
CA VAL A 71 -9.19 10.64 9.13
C VAL A 71 -8.75 10.72 7.68
N LYS A 72 -8.26 11.89 7.26
CA LYS A 72 -7.77 12.09 5.91
C LYS A 72 -6.52 11.25 5.66
N VAL A 73 -6.51 10.51 4.56
CA VAL A 73 -5.40 9.67 4.09
C VAL A 73 -5.05 10.02 2.66
N VAL A 74 -6.04 10.11 1.76
CA VAL A 74 -5.82 10.36 0.34
C VAL A 74 -5.29 11.77 0.10
N ASN A 75 -4.19 11.87 -0.63
CA ASN A 75 -3.69 13.14 -1.16
C ASN A 75 -4.20 13.34 -2.59
N TRP A 76 -5.17 14.22 -2.77
CA TRP A 76 -5.79 14.53 -4.07
C TRP A 76 -5.00 15.51 -4.94
N ASN A 77 -3.81 15.92 -4.51
CA ASN A 77 -2.94 16.78 -5.31
C ASN A 77 -2.29 15.97 -6.45
N ILE A 78 -2.17 16.61 -7.61
CA ILE A 78 -1.41 16.06 -8.73
C ILE A 78 0.03 16.54 -8.60
N GLY A 79 1.00 15.62 -8.60
CA GLY A 79 2.41 15.98 -8.44
C GLY A 79 3.39 14.85 -8.69
N LEU A 80 4.68 15.18 -8.57
CA LEU A 80 5.79 14.25 -8.72
C LEU A 80 5.94 13.36 -7.48
N SER A 81 6.60 12.22 -7.62
CA SER A 81 6.76 11.22 -6.54
C SER A 81 7.32 11.78 -5.24
N GLN A 82 8.24 12.72 -5.31
CA GLN A 82 8.84 13.35 -4.12
C GLN A 82 7.83 14.09 -3.23
N MET A 83 6.70 14.53 -3.79
CA MET A 83 5.61 15.18 -3.02
C MET A 83 4.81 14.20 -2.16
N PHE A 84 5.01 12.89 -2.36
CA PHE A 84 4.27 11.80 -1.70
C PHE A 84 5.16 10.94 -0.79
N ASN A 85 6.34 11.44 -0.42
CA ASN A 85 7.29 10.74 0.46
C ASN A 85 6.99 10.91 1.96
N LEU A 86 5.89 11.57 2.30
CA LEU A 86 5.43 11.76 3.67
C LEU A 86 4.50 10.63 4.10
N PRO A 87 4.31 10.42 5.41
CA PRO A 87 3.29 9.51 5.93
C PRO A 87 1.89 9.88 5.41
N ASP A 88 1.07 8.88 5.12
CA ASP A 88 -0.23 9.07 4.47
C ASP A 88 -1.34 9.45 5.46
N VAL A 89 -1.28 8.93 6.70
CA VAL A 89 -2.34 9.13 7.70
C VAL A 89 -2.22 10.49 8.38
N SER A 90 -3.19 11.36 8.16
CA SER A 90 -3.17 12.73 8.71
C SER A 90 -3.08 12.73 10.24
N GLY A 91 -2.08 13.44 10.78
CA GLY A 91 -1.83 13.55 12.22
C GLY A 91 -1.06 12.37 12.82
N TYR A 92 -0.63 11.42 11.99
CA TYR A 92 0.12 10.24 12.42
C TYR A 92 1.34 10.00 11.53
N ASN A 93 2.42 9.51 12.12
CA ASN A 93 3.61 9.12 11.38
C ASN A 93 3.48 7.69 10.86
N VAL A 94 2.46 7.44 10.04
CA VAL A 94 2.08 6.12 9.51
C VAL A 94 1.76 6.23 8.03
N GLY A 95 2.32 5.32 7.23
CA GLY A 95 2.00 5.22 5.81
C GLY A 95 1.00 4.11 5.50
N VAL A 96 0.58 4.04 4.24
CA VAL A 96 -0.30 2.98 3.72
C VAL A 96 0.37 2.30 2.53
N LYS A 97 0.42 0.98 2.56
CA LYS A 97 0.88 0.14 1.45
C LYS A 97 -0.22 -0.78 0.99
N THR A 98 -0.57 -0.67 -0.28
CA THR A 98 -1.64 -1.47 -0.87
C THR A 98 -1.11 -2.29 -2.02
N VAL A 99 -1.50 -3.57 -2.05
CA VAL A 99 -1.19 -4.50 -3.14
C VAL A 99 -2.46 -5.21 -3.61
N GLU A 100 -2.39 -5.80 -4.79
CA GLU A 100 -3.43 -6.69 -5.27
C GLU A 100 -3.37 -8.04 -4.53
N TYR A 101 -4.51 -8.69 -4.42
CA TYR A 101 -4.63 -10.03 -3.85
C TYR A 101 -3.64 -11.00 -4.51
N GLY A 102 -2.97 -11.78 -3.70
CA GLY A 102 -1.94 -12.73 -4.14
C GLY A 102 -0.52 -12.17 -4.20
N LYS A 103 -0.31 -10.88 -3.88
CA LYS A 103 1.00 -10.23 -3.90
C LYS A 103 1.42 -9.77 -2.51
N PHE A 104 2.74 -9.81 -2.25
CA PHE A 104 3.32 -9.22 -1.06
C PHE A 104 3.61 -7.73 -1.25
N PRO A 105 3.46 -6.89 -0.20
CA PRO A 105 3.68 -5.46 -0.31
C PRO A 105 5.15 -5.12 -0.59
N VAL A 106 5.37 -4.29 -1.60
CA VAL A 106 6.70 -3.75 -1.92
C VAL A 106 6.96 -2.54 -1.04
N ILE A 107 8.06 -2.59 -0.31
CA ILE A 107 8.48 -1.58 0.65
C ILE A 107 9.92 -1.11 0.37
N PRO A 108 10.33 0.07 0.88
CA PRO A 108 11.75 0.44 0.90
C PRO A 108 12.58 -0.58 1.67
N ILE A 109 13.86 -0.72 1.33
CA ILE A 109 14.81 -1.53 2.13
C ILE A 109 15.00 -0.92 3.52
N ASP A 110 14.94 0.42 3.62
CA ASP A 110 15.10 1.18 4.86
C ASP A 110 13.81 1.97 5.13
N ASN A 111 13.01 1.48 6.05
CA ASN A 111 11.71 2.07 6.42
C ASN A 111 11.89 3.02 7.60
N LYS A 112 11.23 4.18 7.55
CA LYS A 112 11.34 5.24 8.56
C LYS A 112 10.09 5.37 9.45
N TYR A 113 8.97 4.81 9.04
CA TYR A 113 7.71 4.84 9.79
C TYR A 113 6.90 3.56 9.52
N PRO A 114 6.00 3.20 10.44
CA PRO A 114 5.15 2.02 10.27
C PRO A 114 4.22 2.17 9.07
N GLN A 115 3.77 1.05 8.54
CA GLN A 115 2.89 0.97 7.37
C GLN A 115 1.64 0.16 7.69
N ILE A 116 0.48 0.71 7.36
CA ILE A 116 -0.76 -0.05 7.25
C ILE A 116 -0.69 -0.85 5.96
N ILE A 117 -0.97 -2.14 6.04
CA ILE A 117 -0.92 -3.05 4.88
C ILE A 117 -2.34 -3.37 4.43
N CYS A 118 -2.62 -3.09 3.18
CA CYS A 118 -3.90 -3.35 2.53
C CYS A 118 -3.74 -4.29 1.33
N VAL A 119 -4.76 -5.10 1.10
CA VAL A 119 -4.88 -5.97 -0.07
C VAL A 119 -6.19 -5.67 -0.77
N VAL A 120 -6.14 -5.38 -2.07
CA VAL A 120 -7.32 -5.12 -2.90
C VAL A 120 -7.67 -6.37 -3.70
N ASN A 121 -8.90 -6.83 -3.58
CA ASN A 121 -9.49 -7.78 -4.51
C ASN A 121 -10.48 -7.04 -5.42
N LYS A 122 -10.03 -6.69 -6.62
CA LYS A 122 -10.84 -5.92 -7.60
C LYS A 122 -11.99 -6.73 -8.18
N ILE A 123 -11.88 -8.06 -8.21
CA ILE A 123 -12.96 -8.93 -8.69
C ILE A 123 -14.14 -8.90 -7.71
N GLU A 124 -13.85 -8.95 -6.41
CA GLU A 124 -14.87 -8.91 -5.36
C GLU A 124 -15.24 -7.50 -4.92
N HIS A 125 -14.57 -6.45 -5.42
CA HIS A 125 -14.71 -5.05 -4.99
C HIS A 125 -14.56 -4.89 -3.47
N LYS A 126 -13.47 -5.44 -2.92
CA LYS A 126 -13.15 -5.39 -1.50
C LYS A 126 -11.72 -4.97 -1.27
N VAL A 127 -11.51 -4.19 -0.22
CA VAL A 127 -10.20 -3.92 0.35
C VAL A 127 -10.12 -4.60 1.71
N TYR A 128 -9.09 -5.40 1.90
CA TYR A 128 -8.74 -6.02 3.17
C TYR A 128 -7.64 -5.18 3.83
N ILE A 129 -7.95 -4.57 4.96
CA ILE A 129 -6.95 -3.88 5.80
C ILE A 129 -6.43 -4.94 6.76
N LEU A 130 -5.24 -5.47 6.47
CA LEU A 130 -4.68 -6.62 7.17
C LEU A 130 -4.18 -6.27 8.58
N GLY A 131 -3.83 -5.02 8.80
CA GLY A 131 -3.21 -4.53 10.02
C GLY A 131 -2.06 -3.59 9.70
N TYR A 132 -1.14 -3.40 10.65
CA TYR A 132 0.05 -2.57 10.43
C TYR A 132 1.33 -3.29 10.86
N ALA A 133 2.42 -2.96 10.17
CA ALA A 133 3.78 -3.38 10.50
C ALA A 133 4.54 -2.22 11.12
N THR A 134 5.28 -2.48 12.20
CA THR A 134 6.21 -1.53 12.79
C THR A 134 7.45 -1.36 11.92
N VAL A 135 8.25 -0.31 12.18
CA VAL A 135 9.53 -0.10 11.48
C VAL A 135 10.45 -1.30 11.62
N ASP A 136 10.55 -1.87 12.83
CA ASP A 136 11.39 -3.04 13.08
C ASP A 136 10.94 -4.26 12.27
N MET A 137 9.63 -4.49 12.19
CA MET A 137 9.08 -5.57 11.36
C MET A 137 9.41 -5.37 9.88
N LEU A 138 9.20 -4.16 9.36
CA LEU A 138 9.46 -3.81 7.97
C LEU A 138 10.95 -3.96 7.59
N ASN A 139 11.85 -3.67 8.52
CA ASN A 139 13.28 -3.77 8.30
C ASN A 139 13.85 -5.18 8.57
N THR A 140 13.12 -6.02 9.31
CA THR A 140 13.53 -7.40 9.65
C THR A 140 13.01 -8.43 8.63
N TYR A 141 11.75 -8.33 8.24
CA TYR A 141 11.07 -9.34 7.44
C TYR A 141 10.99 -8.94 5.97
N GLN A 142 12.11 -9.08 5.27
CA GLN A 142 12.28 -8.65 3.89
C GLN A 142 12.67 -9.82 2.98
N ASP A 143 12.09 -9.89 1.77
CA ASP A 143 12.48 -10.81 0.72
C ASP A 143 12.37 -10.13 -0.66
N ASP A 144 13.50 -9.87 -1.30
CA ASP A 144 13.56 -9.24 -2.63
C ASP A 144 13.17 -10.21 -3.75
N LYS A 145 13.22 -11.52 -3.52
CA LYS A 145 12.81 -12.53 -4.49
C LYS A 145 11.31 -12.48 -4.81
N LEU A 146 10.49 -11.94 -3.89
CA LEU A 146 9.07 -11.76 -4.05
C LEU A 146 8.69 -10.56 -4.94
N ILE A 147 9.66 -9.71 -5.31
CA ILE A 147 9.42 -8.63 -6.26
C ILE A 147 9.23 -9.22 -7.66
N LEU A 148 8.04 -9.04 -8.23
CA LEU A 148 7.69 -9.58 -9.55
C LEU A 148 8.31 -8.80 -10.71
N SER A 149 8.49 -7.48 -10.56
CA SER A 149 9.11 -6.64 -11.58
C SER A 149 10.63 -6.78 -11.60
N TYR A 150 11.17 -7.23 -12.71
CA TYR A 150 12.62 -7.32 -12.92
C TYR A 150 13.31 -5.96 -12.74
N ASN A 151 12.76 -4.91 -13.36
CA ASN A 151 13.31 -3.55 -13.27
C ASN A 151 13.35 -3.01 -11.85
N LEU A 152 12.28 -3.25 -11.08
CA LEU A 152 12.19 -2.84 -9.69
C LEU A 152 13.21 -3.58 -8.82
N ARG A 153 13.37 -4.88 -9.04
CA ARG A 153 14.38 -5.72 -8.35
C ARG A 153 15.80 -5.27 -8.67
N ALA A 154 16.08 -4.93 -9.93
CA ALA A 154 17.40 -4.49 -10.38
C ALA A 154 17.87 -3.18 -9.72
N ARG A 155 16.95 -2.31 -9.28
CA ARG A 155 17.29 -1.06 -8.58
C ARG A 155 17.84 -1.27 -7.18
N LYS A 156 17.60 -2.40 -6.54
CA LYS A 156 18.05 -2.75 -5.17
C LYS A 156 17.69 -1.71 -4.09
N THR A 157 16.63 -0.94 -4.29
CA THR A 157 16.12 0.05 -3.34
C THR A 157 14.83 -0.37 -2.67
N LYS A 158 14.23 -1.45 -3.17
CA LYS A 158 12.96 -2.00 -2.71
C LYS A 158 13.10 -3.48 -2.38
N THR A 159 12.21 -3.96 -1.54
CA THR A 159 12.05 -5.35 -1.14
C THR A 159 10.56 -5.64 -0.93
N CYS A 160 10.20 -6.88 -0.62
CA CYS A 160 8.85 -7.21 -0.17
C CYS A 160 8.84 -7.48 1.33
N PHE A 161 7.80 -7.01 2.02
CA PHE A 161 7.49 -7.47 3.36
C PHE A 161 6.81 -8.84 3.27
N ASN A 162 7.40 -9.85 3.90
CA ASN A 162 7.04 -11.26 3.69
C ASN A 162 6.37 -11.94 4.90
N ARG A 163 5.87 -11.18 5.89
CA ARG A 163 5.26 -11.74 7.11
C ARG A 163 3.91 -11.07 7.44
N LEU A 164 2.92 -11.28 6.56
CA LEU A 164 1.56 -10.77 6.76
C LEU A 164 0.90 -11.36 8.01
N ASP A 165 1.26 -12.57 8.39
CA ASP A 165 0.77 -13.29 9.56
C ASP A 165 1.22 -12.67 10.91
N LEU A 166 2.21 -11.78 10.90
CA LEU A 166 2.72 -11.09 12.09
C LEU A 166 2.14 -9.68 12.29
N LEU A 167 1.36 -9.16 11.36
CA LEU A 167 0.81 -7.80 11.44
C LEU A 167 0.02 -7.59 12.73
N HIS A 168 0.22 -6.42 13.34
CA HIS A 168 -0.63 -5.96 14.44
C HIS A 168 -2.03 -5.62 13.92
N SER A 169 -3.06 -6.00 14.67
CA SER A 169 -4.44 -5.69 14.31
C SER A 169 -4.69 -4.19 14.28
N LEU A 170 -5.49 -3.72 13.33
CA LEU A 170 -5.90 -2.34 13.19
C LEU A 170 -7.44 -2.26 13.15
N HIS A 171 -8.04 -1.67 14.18
CA HIS A 171 -9.49 -1.50 14.29
C HIS A 171 -9.89 -0.02 14.36
N SER A 172 -9.03 0.82 14.92
CA SER A 172 -9.29 2.24 15.12
C SER A 172 -7.98 3.04 15.25
N LEU A 173 -8.09 4.37 15.31
CA LEU A 173 -6.96 5.26 15.55
C LEU A 173 -6.23 4.99 16.88
N SER A 174 -6.92 4.44 17.87
CA SER A 174 -6.30 4.13 19.18
C SER A 174 -5.17 3.10 19.04
N ASP A 175 -5.23 2.22 18.05
CA ASP A 175 -4.17 1.26 17.77
C ASP A 175 -2.88 1.92 17.26
N LEU A 176 -2.98 3.16 16.77
CA LEU A 176 -1.87 3.95 16.22
C LEU A 176 -1.42 5.09 17.14
N GLU A 177 -1.94 5.19 18.36
CA GLU A 177 -1.69 6.32 19.25
C GLU A 177 -0.19 6.56 19.54
N ALA A 178 0.62 5.49 19.57
CA ALA A 178 2.08 5.59 19.73
C ALA A 178 2.78 6.34 18.58
N TYR A 179 2.11 6.51 17.42
CA TYR A 179 2.64 7.15 16.21
C TYR A 179 2.02 8.52 15.92
N LYS A 180 1.24 9.05 16.84
CA LYS A 180 0.62 10.37 16.71
C LYS A 180 1.69 11.47 16.67
N GLN A 181 1.53 12.44 15.76
CA GLN A 181 2.41 13.61 15.61
C GLN A 181 2.08 14.71 16.61
#